data_e34c95e1da285708b7f216f89d14fe77
#
_entry.id   e34c95e1da285708b7f216f89d14fe77
#
_cell.length_a   1.000
_cell.length_b   1.000
_cell.length_c   1.000
_cell.angle_alpha   90.00
_cell.angle_beta   90.00
_cell.angle_gamma   90.00
#
_symmetry.space_group_name_H-M   'P 1'
#
loop_
_entity.id
_entity.type
_entity.pdbx_description
1 polymer ?
#
loop_
_entity_poly.entity_id
_entity_poly.type
_entity_poly.pdbx_seq_one_letter_code
_entity_poly.pdbx_strand_id
1 'polypeptide(L)'
;MADPLRILVYSSNARTREQVRLALGERIHPELPELTYTEVATGPMVIQLLDAGGFDVVILDGESTPVGGLGIAKQLKDEITDCPPVLVLTGRADDAWLASWSRAEAAVPHPIDPIRLGEAVLTLLGVTP
;
A
#
# COMPACT_ATOMS: atom_id res chain seq x y z
N MET A 1 5.36 23.47 -9.50
CA MET A 1 5.32 22.59 -8.32
C MET A 1 4.76 21.22 -8.72
N ALA A 2 5.36 20.16 -8.23
CA ALA A 2 4.86 18.82 -8.50
C ALA A 2 3.60 18.53 -7.67
N ASP A 3 2.63 17.82 -8.26
CA ASP A 3 1.46 17.38 -7.53
C ASP A 3 1.86 16.39 -6.43
N PRO A 4 1.15 16.37 -5.29
CA PRO A 4 1.40 15.39 -4.25
C PRO A 4 1.27 13.97 -4.77
N LEU A 5 2.08 13.06 -4.22
CA LEU A 5 1.93 11.62 -4.47
C LEU A 5 0.73 11.11 -3.67
N ARG A 6 -0.13 10.37 -4.32
CA ARG A 6 -1.36 9.85 -3.72
C ARG A 6 -1.18 8.40 -3.29
N ILE A 7 -1.32 8.16 -1.99
CA ILE A 7 -1.16 6.84 -1.39
C ILE A 7 -2.51 6.38 -0.87
N LEU A 8 -2.98 5.22 -1.34
CA LEU A 8 -4.17 4.60 -0.78
C LEU A 8 -3.73 3.62 0.32
N VAL A 9 -4.35 3.70 1.49
CA VAL A 9 -4.04 2.82 2.61
C VAL A 9 -5.31 2.11 3.04
N TYR A 10 -5.33 0.79 2.87
CA TYR A 10 -6.46 -0.04 3.27
C TYR A 10 -6.12 -0.87 4.50
N SER A 11 -6.92 -0.74 5.52
CA SER A 11 -6.98 -1.65 6.67
C SER A 11 -8.34 -1.47 7.35
N SER A 12 -8.92 -2.56 7.83
CA SER A 12 -10.10 -2.49 8.68
C SER A 12 -9.77 -1.92 10.07
N ASN A 13 -8.48 -1.84 10.41
CA ASN A 13 -8.00 -1.34 11.70
C ASN A 13 -7.46 0.09 11.53
N ALA A 14 -8.14 1.06 12.15
CA ALA A 14 -7.73 2.47 12.07
C ALA A 14 -6.33 2.71 12.62
N ARG A 15 -5.91 1.93 13.63
CA ARG A 15 -4.58 2.03 14.21
C ARG A 15 -3.50 1.65 13.20
N THR A 16 -3.75 0.61 12.40
CA THR A 16 -2.82 0.20 11.35
C THR A 16 -2.68 1.31 10.30
N ARG A 17 -3.78 1.93 9.88
CA ARG A 17 -3.75 3.04 8.93
C ARG A 17 -2.94 4.21 9.47
N GLU A 18 -3.13 4.52 10.76
CA GLU A 18 -2.35 5.57 11.42
C GLU A 18 -0.85 5.24 11.45
N GLN A 19 -0.51 4.00 11.78
CA GLN A 19 0.89 3.55 11.80
C GLN A 19 1.57 3.72 10.44
N VAL A 20 0.86 3.44 9.36
CA VAL A 20 1.40 3.64 8.01
C VAL A 20 1.67 5.12 7.76
N ARG A 21 0.70 5.99 8.08
CA ARG A 21 0.88 7.45 7.89
C ARG A 21 2.04 7.99 8.72
N LEU A 22 2.16 7.55 9.96
CA LEU A 22 3.25 7.98 10.83
C LEU A 22 4.61 7.48 10.34
N ALA A 23 4.65 6.26 9.81
CA ALA A 23 5.88 5.66 9.30
C ALA A 23 6.40 6.40 8.07
N LEU A 24 5.52 6.78 7.16
CA LEU A 24 5.90 7.44 5.90
C LEU A 24 5.97 8.95 6.03
N GLY A 25 5.14 9.54 6.90
CA GLY A 25 5.12 10.98 7.11
C GLY A 25 4.63 11.79 5.91
N GLU A 26 4.99 13.06 5.87
CA GLU A 26 4.57 13.94 4.79
C GLU A 26 5.46 13.84 3.55
N ARG A 27 6.70 13.40 3.72
CA ARG A 27 7.69 13.30 2.64
C ARG A 27 8.70 12.22 3.00
N ILE A 28 8.93 11.28 2.08
CA ILE A 28 9.85 10.18 2.33
C ILE A 28 11.22 10.36 1.69
N HIS A 29 11.37 11.36 0.81
CA HIS A 29 12.64 11.62 0.14
C HIS A 29 12.68 13.08 -0.31
N PRO A 30 13.84 13.77 -0.18
CA PRO A 30 13.95 15.20 -0.53
C PRO A 30 13.60 15.51 -1.98
N GLU A 31 13.81 14.55 -2.89
CA GLU A 31 13.56 14.73 -4.32
C GLU A 31 12.14 14.38 -4.74
N LEU A 32 11.32 13.87 -3.81
CA LEU A 32 9.94 13.50 -4.11
C LEU A 32 8.96 14.53 -3.55
N PRO A 33 7.79 14.67 -4.20
CA PRO A 33 6.71 15.50 -3.65
C PRO A 33 6.21 15.00 -2.31
N GLU A 34 5.43 15.82 -1.64
CA GLU A 34 4.74 15.43 -0.43
C GLU A 34 3.76 14.29 -0.71
N LEU A 35 3.49 13.49 0.31
CA LEU A 35 2.52 12.40 0.25
C LEU A 35 1.17 12.87 0.75
N THR A 36 0.11 12.43 0.09
CA THR A 36 -1.26 12.54 0.59
C THR A 36 -1.84 11.15 0.73
N TYR A 37 -2.68 10.96 1.72
CA TYR A 37 -3.20 9.64 2.07
C TYR A 37 -4.71 9.60 1.90
N THR A 38 -5.20 8.51 1.31
CA THR A 38 -6.62 8.18 1.31
C THR A 38 -6.77 6.90 2.12
N GLU A 39 -7.37 7.01 3.29
CA GLU A 39 -7.58 5.87 4.18
C GLU A 39 -8.89 5.19 3.85
N VAL A 40 -8.86 3.87 3.74
CA VAL A 40 -10.00 3.05 3.34
C VAL A 40 -10.16 1.90 4.33
N ALA A 41 -11.37 1.68 4.79
CA ALA A 41 -11.66 0.64 5.78
C ALA A 41 -12.32 -0.60 5.19
N THR A 42 -12.76 -0.58 3.94
CA THR A 42 -13.49 -1.70 3.32
C THR A 42 -12.92 -2.06 1.95
N GLY A 43 -12.97 -3.36 1.63
CA GLY A 43 -12.50 -3.86 0.34
C GLY A 43 -13.21 -3.27 -0.86
N PRO A 44 -14.57 -3.23 -0.89
CA PRO A 44 -15.28 -2.64 -2.02
C PRO A 44 -14.90 -1.20 -2.32
N MET A 45 -14.59 -0.41 -1.30
CA MET A 45 -14.17 0.98 -1.50
C MET A 45 -12.80 1.06 -2.17
N VAL A 46 -11.89 0.12 -1.88
CA VAL A 46 -10.59 0.05 -2.57
C VAL A 46 -10.80 -0.09 -4.07
N ILE A 47 -11.64 -1.05 -4.46
CA ILE A 47 -11.91 -1.33 -5.88
C ILE A 47 -12.51 -0.08 -6.55
N GLN A 48 -13.48 0.54 -5.91
CA GLN A 48 -14.16 1.72 -6.44
C GLN A 48 -13.18 2.88 -6.67
N LEU A 49 -12.32 3.15 -5.70
CA LEU A 49 -11.35 4.23 -5.80
C LEU A 49 -10.28 3.95 -6.86
N LEU A 50 -9.83 2.72 -6.96
CA LEU A 50 -8.81 2.34 -7.95
C LEU A 50 -9.39 2.38 -9.37
N ASP A 51 -10.68 2.07 -9.55
CA ASP A 51 -11.35 2.23 -10.84
C ASP A 51 -11.34 3.70 -11.29
N ALA A 52 -11.48 4.62 -10.33
CA ALA A 52 -11.44 6.06 -10.64
C ALA A 52 -10.02 6.53 -11.00
N GLY A 53 -9.00 5.82 -10.54
CA GLY A 53 -7.59 6.10 -10.86
C GLY A 53 -6.97 7.21 -10.02
N GLY A 54 -5.72 7.53 -10.35
CA GLY A 54 -5.02 8.66 -9.76
C GLY A 54 -4.17 8.35 -8.54
N PHE A 55 -3.98 7.09 -8.19
CA PHE A 55 -3.09 6.71 -7.08
C PHE A 55 -1.71 6.31 -7.58
N ASP A 56 -0.69 6.65 -6.81
CA ASP A 56 0.70 6.35 -7.13
C ASP A 56 1.19 5.06 -6.47
N VAL A 57 0.70 4.76 -5.27
CA VAL A 57 1.01 3.53 -4.54
C VAL A 57 -0.22 3.09 -3.75
N VAL A 58 -0.43 1.79 -3.67
CA VAL A 58 -1.53 1.20 -2.89
C VAL A 58 -0.93 0.31 -1.81
N ILE A 59 -1.30 0.56 -0.55
CA ILE A 59 -0.86 -0.24 0.59
C ILE A 59 -2.07 -0.97 1.16
N LEU A 60 -2.01 -2.31 1.16
CA LEU A 60 -3.14 -3.15 1.56
C LEU A 60 -2.75 -4.03 2.75
N ASP A 61 -3.53 -3.97 3.81
CA ASP A 61 -3.30 -4.79 5.02
C ASP A 61 -3.82 -6.21 4.81
N GLY A 62 -2.90 -7.17 4.71
CA GLY A 62 -3.24 -8.58 4.54
C GLY A 62 -3.96 -9.20 5.73
N GLU A 63 -3.90 -8.56 6.89
CA GLU A 63 -4.56 -9.03 8.13
C GLU A 63 -5.96 -8.44 8.31
N SER A 64 -6.43 -7.60 7.38
CA SER A 64 -7.76 -7.01 7.49
C SER A 64 -8.87 -8.04 7.36
N THR A 65 -9.98 -7.78 8.05
CA THR A 65 -11.18 -8.60 8.00
C THR A 65 -12.37 -7.71 7.62
N PRO A 66 -13.41 -8.24 6.98
CA PRO A 66 -13.55 -9.62 6.49
C PRO A 66 -12.76 -9.91 5.22
N VAL A 67 -12.21 -8.89 4.54
CA VAL A 67 -11.49 -9.07 3.29
C VAL A 67 -10.03 -8.70 3.48
N GLY A 68 -9.13 -9.68 3.34
CA GLY A 68 -7.70 -9.47 3.46
C GLY A 68 -7.10 -8.77 2.25
N GLY A 69 -6.04 -7.98 2.52
CA GLY A 69 -5.36 -7.23 1.46
C GLY A 69 -4.74 -8.09 0.38
N LEU A 70 -4.38 -9.34 0.68
CA LEU A 70 -3.81 -10.25 -0.32
C LEU A 70 -4.83 -10.59 -1.41
N GLY A 71 -6.06 -10.89 -1.01
CA GLY A 71 -7.13 -11.16 -1.97
C GLY A 71 -7.49 -9.93 -2.79
N ILE A 72 -7.51 -8.77 -2.15
CA ILE A 72 -7.77 -7.50 -2.86
C ILE A 72 -6.64 -7.22 -3.86
N ALA A 73 -5.38 -7.43 -3.47
CA ALA A 73 -4.24 -7.21 -4.37
C ALA A 73 -4.38 -8.06 -5.64
N LYS A 74 -4.70 -9.34 -5.48
CA LYS A 74 -4.90 -10.22 -6.63
C LYS A 74 -6.04 -9.73 -7.51
N GLN A 75 -7.16 -9.34 -6.92
CA GLN A 75 -8.31 -8.83 -7.65
C GLN A 75 -7.94 -7.57 -8.44
N LEU A 76 -7.23 -6.63 -7.84
CA LEU A 76 -6.80 -5.41 -8.52
C LEU A 76 -5.91 -5.73 -9.72
N LYS A 77 -4.95 -6.63 -9.54
CA LYS A 77 -4.03 -7.01 -10.62
C LYS A 77 -4.73 -7.71 -11.76
N ASP A 78 -5.77 -8.48 -11.46
CA ASP A 78 -6.53 -9.21 -12.47
C ASP A 78 -7.53 -8.31 -13.21
N GLU A 79 -8.09 -7.30 -12.55
CA GLU A 79 -9.22 -6.51 -13.06
C GLU A 79 -8.89 -5.10 -13.50
N ILE A 80 -7.89 -4.46 -12.89
CA ILE A 80 -7.56 -3.06 -13.16
C ILE A 80 -6.40 -2.95 -14.15
N THR A 81 -6.68 -2.36 -15.31
CA THR A 81 -5.63 -2.03 -16.29
C THR A 81 -4.79 -0.88 -15.73
N ASP A 82 -3.48 -0.95 -15.90
CA ASP A 82 -2.56 0.07 -15.36
C ASP A 82 -2.69 0.25 -13.85
N CYS A 83 -2.89 -0.86 -13.13
CA CYS A 83 -2.94 -0.84 -11.68
C CYS A 83 -1.64 -0.27 -11.11
N PRO A 84 -1.71 0.70 -10.18
CA PRO A 84 -0.49 1.22 -9.54
C PRO A 84 0.23 0.14 -8.74
N PRO A 85 1.50 0.36 -8.37
CA PRO A 85 2.23 -0.59 -7.54
C PRO A 85 1.48 -0.86 -6.23
N VAL A 86 1.43 -2.15 -5.84
CA VAL A 86 0.74 -2.61 -4.65
C VAL A 86 1.75 -3.16 -3.66
N LEU A 87 1.69 -2.68 -2.42
CA LEU A 87 2.44 -3.21 -1.29
C LEU A 87 1.45 -3.85 -0.33
N VAL A 88 1.71 -5.10 0.08
CA VAL A 88 0.86 -5.76 1.09
C VAL A 88 1.60 -5.82 2.42
N LEU A 89 0.84 -5.61 3.50
CA LEU A 89 1.33 -5.82 4.85
C LEU A 89 0.98 -7.25 5.23
N THR A 90 1.99 -8.08 5.48
CA THR A 90 1.76 -9.49 5.81
C THR A 90 1.75 -9.71 7.31
N GLY A 91 1.09 -10.78 7.77
CA GLY A 91 1.03 -11.09 9.19
C GLY A 91 2.37 -11.55 9.74
N ARG A 92 3.15 -12.26 8.93
CA ARG A 92 4.45 -12.79 9.32
C ARG A 92 5.40 -12.74 8.13
N ALA A 93 6.70 -12.74 8.44
CA ALA A 93 7.72 -12.70 7.38
C ALA A 93 7.66 -13.94 6.46
N ASP A 94 7.29 -15.11 7.01
CA ASP A 94 7.19 -16.34 6.23
C ASP A 94 5.93 -16.41 5.36
N ASP A 95 5.03 -15.42 5.48
CA ASP A 95 3.86 -15.30 4.61
C ASP A 95 4.19 -14.58 3.29
N ALA A 96 5.45 -14.28 3.05
CA ALA A 96 5.88 -13.54 1.85
C ALA A 96 5.49 -14.23 0.54
N TRP A 97 5.39 -15.57 0.51
CA TRP A 97 4.96 -16.29 -0.68
C TRP A 97 3.53 -15.93 -1.10
N LEU A 98 2.69 -15.53 -0.12
CA LEU A 98 1.33 -15.08 -0.41
C LEU A 98 1.34 -13.76 -1.18
N ALA A 99 2.33 -12.90 -0.93
CA ALA A 99 2.48 -11.66 -1.69
C ALA A 99 2.76 -11.97 -3.16
N SER A 100 3.63 -12.94 -3.45
CA SER A 100 3.86 -13.39 -4.82
C SER A 100 2.60 -13.90 -5.47
N TRP A 101 1.84 -14.72 -4.76
CA TRP A 101 0.56 -15.24 -5.26
C TRP A 101 -0.40 -14.09 -5.59
N SER A 102 -0.45 -13.06 -4.77
CA SER A 102 -1.35 -11.92 -4.96
C SER A 102 -0.90 -10.96 -6.07
N ARG A 103 0.31 -11.16 -6.60
CA ARG A 103 0.95 -10.32 -7.62
C ARG A 103 1.29 -8.92 -7.14
N ALA A 104 1.34 -8.71 -5.82
CA ALA A 104 1.80 -7.45 -5.25
C ALA A 104 3.30 -7.25 -5.55
N GLU A 105 3.70 -6.00 -5.75
CA GLU A 105 5.10 -5.66 -6.05
C GLU A 105 5.99 -5.69 -4.83
N ALA A 106 5.44 -5.55 -3.63
CA ALA A 106 6.21 -5.55 -2.38
C ALA A 106 5.42 -6.11 -1.23
N ALA A 107 6.11 -6.58 -0.20
CA ALA A 107 5.51 -7.07 1.04
C ALA A 107 6.33 -6.60 2.23
N VAL A 108 5.66 -6.14 3.29
CA VAL A 108 6.28 -5.74 4.54
C VAL A 108 5.52 -6.40 5.67
N PRO A 109 6.18 -7.13 6.58
CA PRO A 109 5.47 -7.84 7.64
C PRO A 109 5.08 -6.91 8.79
N HIS A 110 4.03 -7.30 9.51
CA HIS A 110 3.71 -6.74 10.82
C HIS A 110 4.71 -7.30 11.86
N PRO A 111 5.03 -6.54 12.91
CA PRO A 111 4.68 -5.12 13.12
C PRO A 111 5.42 -4.21 12.15
N ILE A 112 4.78 -3.10 11.80
CA ILE A 112 5.33 -2.19 10.80
C ILE A 112 6.63 -1.54 11.30
N ASP A 113 7.71 -1.76 10.54
CA ASP A 113 8.99 -1.07 10.76
C ASP A 113 9.00 0.14 9.81
N PRO A 114 9.04 1.37 10.34
CA PRO A 114 9.01 2.57 9.50
C PRO A 114 10.11 2.62 8.45
N ILE A 115 11.31 2.16 8.79
CA ILE A 115 12.44 2.17 7.86
C ILE A 115 12.20 1.21 6.70
N ARG A 116 11.77 -0.01 7.00
CA ARG A 116 11.49 -1.01 5.96
C ARG A 116 10.34 -0.57 5.07
N LEU A 117 9.27 -0.02 5.67
CA LEU A 117 8.13 0.46 4.90
C LEU A 117 8.54 1.62 3.98
N GLY A 118 9.30 2.57 4.49
CA GLY A 118 9.79 3.70 3.70
C GLY A 118 10.65 3.26 2.53
N GLU A 119 11.59 2.34 2.76
CA GLU A 119 12.44 1.81 1.70
C GLU A 119 11.64 1.07 0.62
N ALA A 120 10.65 0.28 1.04
CA ALA A 120 9.81 -0.45 0.10
C ALA A 120 9.01 0.51 -0.79
N VAL A 121 8.43 1.56 -0.21
CA VAL A 121 7.68 2.56 -0.97
C VAL A 121 8.59 3.32 -1.92
N LEU A 122 9.79 3.70 -1.48
CA LEU A 122 10.77 4.36 -2.36
C LEU A 122 11.09 3.50 -3.58
N THR A 123 11.32 2.20 -3.34
CA THR A 123 11.60 1.26 -4.44
C THR A 123 10.44 1.21 -5.42
N LEU A 124 9.20 1.18 -4.93
CA LEU A 124 8.01 1.17 -5.79
C LEU A 124 7.89 2.46 -6.61
N LEU A 125 8.35 3.58 -6.08
CA LEU A 125 8.34 4.87 -6.76
C LEU A 125 9.55 5.06 -7.69
N GLY A 126 10.43 4.06 -7.78
CA GLY A 126 11.60 4.11 -8.66
C GLY A 126 12.78 4.89 -8.09
N VAL A 127 12.81 5.13 -6.79
CA VAL A 127 13.89 5.85 -6.11
C VAL A 127 14.73 4.86 -5.32
N THR A 128 16.05 4.93 -5.46
CA THR A 128 16.95 4.09 -4.68
C THR A 128 16.96 4.57 -3.23
N PRO A 129 16.69 3.68 -2.27
CA PRO A 129 16.69 4.04 -0.85
C PRO A 129 18.08 4.43 -0.35
#